data_66cbbb7793ff940508e3cd74a292d1db
#
_entry.id   66cbbb7793ff940508e3cd74a292d1db
#
_cell.length_a   1.000
_cell.length_b   1.000
_cell.length_c   1.000
_cell.angle_alpha   90.00
_cell.angle_beta   90.00
_cell.angle_gamma   90.00
#
_symmetry.space_group_name_H-M   'P 1'
#
loop_
_entity.id
_entity.type
_entity.pdbx_description
1 polymer ?
#
loop_
_entity_poly.entity_id
_entity_poly.type
_entity_poly.pdbx_seq_one_letter_code
_entity_poly.pdbx_strand_id
1 'polypeptide(L)'
;TLGFSGHSHTPCDIEYCMTRSRTALYRAQVAKLKERYAGKMDILCGLEWDLNSDDDPAAYDYTIGSAHYVRGPKTGRYYEIDFRPADLAACIQDDFDGDGLAVVEAYFRNVEQVVAHKPTILGHFDLIKKINGGNKFFDEDAPRYHAAAGAARGAAPAPGVGVGVNTSGVCRGYRKDFFPGEALLRRWRELGGEVVITADAHEAKALTFGYEEAAAQLKDLGYDHVQVLGKDGFAPCEL
;
A
#
# COMPACT_ATOMS: atom_id res chain seq x y z
N THR A 1 -2.55 -4.40 -19.63
CA THR A 1 -1.65 -5.09 -18.69
C THR A 1 -2.42 -5.57 -17.46
N LEU A 2 -2.09 -6.74 -16.93
CA LEU A 2 -2.57 -7.24 -15.64
C LEU A 2 -1.37 -7.60 -14.77
N GLY A 3 -1.28 -7.00 -13.59
CA GLY A 3 -0.26 -7.32 -12.59
C GLY A 3 -0.85 -8.17 -11.46
N PHE A 4 -0.16 -9.23 -11.08
CA PHE A 4 -0.42 -9.96 -9.84
C PHE A 4 0.58 -9.54 -8.78
N SER A 5 0.16 -9.36 -7.54
CA SER A 5 1.03 -9.05 -6.41
C SER A 5 0.54 -9.81 -5.17
N GLY A 6 1.14 -10.97 -4.93
CA GLY A 6 0.88 -11.73 -3.71
C GLY A 6 1.68 -11.13 -2.54
N HIS A 7 1.18 -11.33 -1.30
CA HIS A 7 1.89 -10.92 -0.10
C HIS A 7 3.22 -11.65 0.05
N SER A 8 4.29 -10.88 0.25
CA SER A 8 5.64 -11.42 0.44
C SER A 8 5.74 -12.27 1.70
N HIS A 9 6.69 -13.21 1.71
CA HIS A 9 7.00 -13.95 2.92
C HIS A 9 7.47 -12.99 4.02
N THR A 10 6.82 -13.07 5.17
CA THR A 10 7.06 -12.20 6.33
C THR A 10 7.29 -13.07 7.56
N PRO A 11 8.53 -13.16 8.09
CA PRO A 11 8.85 -14.07 9.19
C PRO A 11 8.08 -13.80 10.49
N CYS A 12 7.56 -12.59 10.66
CA CYS A 12 6.78 -12.21 11.85
C CYS A 12 5.32 -12.66 11.80
N ASP A 13 4.81 -13.04 10.61
CA ASP A 13 3.44 -13.55 10.45
C ASP A 13 3.36 -14.53 9.27
N ILE A 14 3.46 -15.82 9.59
CA ILE A 14 3.42 -16.90 8.59
C ILE A 14 2.00 -17.33 8.20
N GLU A 15 0.97 -16.86 8.88
CA GLU A 15 -0.42 -17.22 8.57
C GLU A 15 -0.98 -16.36 7.45
N TYR A 16 -0.64 -15.08 7.44
CA TYR A 16 -1.13 -14.09 6.51
C TYR A 16 -0.38 -14.11 5.17
N CYS A 17 0.94 -14.26 5.20
CA CYS A 17 1.81 -14.15 4.03
C CYS A 17 1.99 -15.47 3.26
N MET A 18 2.55 -15.39 2.05
CA MET A 18 3.01 -16.58 1.33
C MET A 18 4.18 -17.24 2.07
N THR A 19 4.13 -18.56 2.23
CA THR A 19 5.31 -19.33 2.63
C THR A 19 6.32 -19.36 1.48
N ARG A 20 7.60 -19.63 1.76
CA ARG A 20 8.64 -19.73 0.73
C ARG A 20 8.29 -20.72 -0.39
N SER A 21 7.65 -21.83 -0.07
CA SER A 21 7.17 -22.80 -1.07
C SER A 21 6.01 -22.26 -1.91
N ARG A 22 5.10 -21.49 -1.30
CA ARG A 22 3.99 -20.83 -2.02
C ARG A 22 4.49 -19.69 -2.90
N THR A 23 5.52 -18.95 -2.48
CA THR A 23 6.17 -17.93 -3.31
C THR A 23 6.73 -18.52 -4.60
N ALA A 24 7.43 -19.65 -4.52
CA ALA A 24 7.93 -20.36 -5.71
C ALA A 24 6.80 -20.82 -6.63
N LEU A 25 5.72 -21.39 -6.05
CA LEU A 25 4.54 -21.81 -6.80
C LEU A 25 3.83 -20.64 -7.47
N TYR A 26 3.63 -19.54 -6.76
CA TYR A 26 3.04 -18.30 -7.27
C TYR A 26 3.78 -17.80 -8.51
N ARG A 27 5.11 -17.67 -8.43
CA ARG A 27 5.94 -17.23 -9.57
C ARG A 27 5.82 -18.19 -10.76
N ALA A 28 5.83 -19.49 -10.51
CA ALA A 28 5.66 -20.49 -11.57
C ALA A 28 4.27 -20.44 -12.22
N GLN A 29 3.22 -20.15 -11.46
CA GLN A 29 1.87 -19.99 -11.99
C GLN A 29 1.76 -18.71 -12.84
N VAL A 30 2.31 -17.59 -12.40
CA VAL A 30 2.29 -16.37 -13.19
C VAL A 30 3.12 -16.51 -14.46
N ALA A 31 4.25 -17.22 -14.43
CA ALA A 31 5.03 -17.51 -15.63
C ALA A 31 4.21 -18.27 -16.68
N LYS A 32 3.44 -19.28 -16.28
CA LYS A 32 2.51 -19.99 -17.18
C LYS A 32 1.42 -19.07 -17.75
N LEU A 33 0.94 -18.11 -16.96
CA LEU A 33 -0.02 -17.11 -17.46
C LEU A 33 0.62 -16.18 -18.48
N LYS A 34 1.86 -15.73 -18.26
CA LYS A 34 2.62 -14.93 -19.23
C LYS A 34 2.70 -15.67 -20.59
N GLU A 35 3.07 -16.95 -20.58
CA GLU A 35 3.13 -17.76 -21.79
C GLU A 35 1.75 -17.91 -22.46
N ARG A 36 0.71 -18.24 -21.68
CA ARG A 36 -0.66 -18.48 -22.17
C ARG A 36 -1.28 -17.25 -22.82
N TYR A 37 -0.97 -16.06 -22.32
CA TYR A 37 -1.55 -14.80 -22.80
C TYR A 37 -0.59 -13.99 -23.66
N ALA A 38 0.57 -14.54 -24.05
CA ALA A 38 1.52 -13.91 -24.93
C ALA A 38 0.85 -13.40 -26.22
N GLY A 39 1.11 -12.13 -26.58
CA GLY A 39 0.51 -11.45 -27.72
C GLY A 39 -0.98 -11.07 -27.57
N LYS A 40 -1.61 -11.38 -26.42
CA LYS A 40 -3.00 -10.99 -26.12
C LYS A 40 -3.08 -9.98 -24.99
N MET A 41 -2.30 -10.17 -23.95
CA MET A 41 -2.28 -9.31 -22.76
C MET A 41 -0.94 -9.47 -22.06
N ASP A 42 -0.36 -8.34 -21.65
CA ASP A 42 0.82 -8.36 -20.81
C ASP A 42 0.44 -8.75 -19.37
N ILE A 43 1.13 -9.77 -18.86
CA ILE A 43 1.01 -10.25 -17.48
C ILE A 43 2.29 -9.91 -16.73
N LEU A 44 2.18 -9.25 -15.58
CA LEU A 44 3.30 -8.92 -14.71
C LEU A 44 3.24 -9.74 -13.42
N CYS A 45 4.41 -10.24 -13.00
CA CYS A 45 4.60 -10.93 -11.73
C CYS A 45 5.14 -9.94 -10.71
N GLY A 46 4.27 -9.36 -9.92
CA GLY A 46 4.65 -8.45 -8.85
C GLY A 46 4.71 -9.14 -7.49
N LEU A 47 5.10 -8.37 -6.51
CA LEU A 47 5.12 -8.74 -5.09
C LEU A 47 4.57 -7.57 -4.28
N GLU A 48 3.60 -7.83 -3.41
CA GLU A 48 3.33 -6.91 -2.33
C GLU A 48 4.37 -7.16 -1.23
N TRP A 49 5.41 -6.32 -1.28
CA TRP A 49 6.58 -6.43 -0.42
C TRP A 49 6.33 -5.68 0.89
N ASP A 50 6.23 -6.43 1.99
CA ASP A 50 6.13 -5.83 3.33
C ASP A 50 7.51 -5.44 3.88
N LEU A 51 7.58 -4.41 4.71
CA LEU A 51 8.82 -3.95 5.36
C LEU A 51 9.56 -5.07 6.10
N ASN A 52 8.83 -6.02 6.65
CA ASN A 52 9.40 -7.14 7.40
C ASN A 52 9.67 -8.38 6.53
N SER A 53 9.54 -8.26 5.21
CA SER A 53 9.78 -9.36 4.26
C SER A 53 11.24 -9.69 4.13
N ASP A 54 11.51 -10.98 3.92
CA ASP A 54 12.81 -11.50 3.55
C ASP A 54 12.85 -12.05 2.09
N ASP A 55 11.81 -11.77 1.30
CA ASP A 55 11.79 -12.05 -0.13
C ASP A 55 12.67 -11.07 -0.90
N ASP A 56 13.37 -11.57 -1.92
CA ASP A 56 14.17 -10.74 -2.82
C ASP A 56 13.28 -10.00 -3.84
N PRO A 57 13.13 -8.67 -3.75
CA PRO A 57 12.31 -7.90 -4.67
C PRO A 57 12.81 -7.96 -6.12
N ALA A 58 14.10 -8.19 -6.36
CA ALA A 58 14.67 -8.29 -7.70
C ALA A 58 14.19 -9.52 -8.49
N ALA A 59 13.53 -10.46 -7.83
CA ALA A 59 12.96 -11.64 -8.45
C ALA A 59 11.61 -11.41 -9.14
N TYR A 60 11.10 -10.17 -9.12
CA TYR A 60 9.77 -9.80 -9.61
C TYR A 60 9.86 -8.68 -10.65
N ASP A 61 8.81 -8.55 -11.49
CA ASP A 61 8.74 -7.49 -12.50
C ASP A 61 8.52 -6.11 -11.85
N TYR A 62 7.83 -6.09 -10.68
CA TYR A 62 7.57 -4.90 -9.89
C TYR A 62 7.29 -5.25 -8.44
N THR A 63 7.38 -4.26 -7.57
CA THR A 63 7.01 -4.38 -6.16
C THR A 63 6.03 -3.29 -5.74
N ILE A 64 5.08 -3.66 -4.88
CA ILE A 64 4.24 -2.72 -4.13
C ILE A 64 4.78 -2.73 -2.70
N GLY A 65 5.43 -1.66 -2.27
CA GLY A 65 5.98 -1.56 -0.92
C GLY A 65 4.90 -1.19 0.08
N SER A 66 4.77 -1.98 1.14
CA SER A 66 3.71 -1.85 2.13
C SER A 66 4.24 -2.00 3.57
N ALA A 67 3.51 -1.46 4.53
CA ALA A 67 3.73 -1.65 5.95
C ALA A 67 2.40 -2.11 6.58
N HIS A 68 2.35 -3.36 7.04
CA HIS A 68 1.15 -3.93 7.67
C HIS A 68 1.29 -4.11 9.18
N TYR A 69 2.52 -3.97 9.71
CA TYR A 69 2.82 -4.26 11.10
C TYR A 69 3.48 -3.08 11.79
N VAL A 70 3.17 -2.91 13.07
CA VAL A 70 3.94 -2.07 13.99
C VAL A 70 4.55 -2.97 15.05
N ARG A 71 5.86 -2.85 15.26
CA ARG A 71 6.55 -3.55 16.34
C ARG A 71 6.43 -2.76 17.62
N GLY A 72 5.88 -3.39 18.66
CA GLY A 72 5.76 -2.81 19.98
C GLY A 72 7.11 -2.56 20.63
N PRO A 73 7.38 -1.33 21.10
CA PRO A 73 8.70 -1.00 21.70
C PRO A 73 8.95 -1.64 23.05
N LYS A 74 7.91 -2.03 23.80
CA LYS A 74 8.03 -2.64 25.14
C LYS A 74 8.05 -4.16 25.06
N THR A 75 7.13 -4.74 24.29
CA THR A 75 6.96 -6.20 24.19
C THR A 75 7.81 -6.83 23.10
N GLY A 76 8.17 -6.06 22.06
CA GLY A 76 8.81 -6.57 20.84
C GLY A 76 7.86 -7.33 19.91
N ARG A 77 6.56 -7.42 20.27
CA ARG A 77 5.54 -8.07 19.46
C ARG A 77 5.26 -7.27 18.19
N TYR A 78 4.99 -7.97 17.10
CA TYR A 78 4.45 -7.38 15.88
C TYR A 78 2.92 -7.39 15.96
N TYR A 79 2.30 -6.24 15.70
CA TYR A 79 0.86 -6.05 15.67
C TYR A 79 0.44 -5.72 14.25
N GLU A 80 -0.50 -6.49 13.72
CA GLU A 80 -1.16 -6.19 12.45
C GLU A 80 -2.12 -5.02 12.66
N ILE A 81 -1.95 -3.94 11.86
CA ILE A 81 -2.62 -2.65 12.14
C ILE A 81 -3.90 -2.44 11.32
N ASP A 82 -4.18 -3.31 10.38
CA ASP A 82 -5.22 -3.10 9.37
C ASP A 82 -6.24 -4.24 9.26
N PHE A 83 -6.14 -5.27 10.08
CA PHE A 83 -7.02 -6.43 10.00
C PHE A 83 -8.02 -6.51 11.16
N ARG A 84 -7.55 -6.70 12.39
CA ARG A 84 -8.42 -6.85 13.55
C ARG A 84 -8.36 -5.61 14.44
N PRO A 85 -9.52 -4.95 14.71
CA PRO A 85 -9.57 -3.85 15.67
C PRO A 85 -8.96 -4.19 17.05
N ALA A 86 -9.04 -5.45 17.47
CA ALA A 86 -8.47 -5.91 18.74
C ALA A 86 -6.93 -5.85 18.74
N ASP A 87 -6.26 -6.15 17.62
CA ASP A 87 -4.80 -6.12 17.54
C ASP A 87 -4.29 -4.68 17.59
N LEU A 88 -4.95 -3.75 16.89
CA LEU A 88 -4.63 -2.32 16.99
C LEU A 88 -4.88 -1.78 18.41
N ALA A 89 -5.99 -2.17 19.05
CA ALA A 89 -6.27 -1.80 20.44
C ALA A 89 -5.21 -2.33 21.39
N ALA A 90 -4.80 -3.59 21.24
CA ALA A 90 -3.72 -4.19 22.03
C ALA A 90 -2.40 -3.46 21.82
N CYS A 91 -2.04 -3.16 20.58
CA CYS A 91 -0.85 -2.38 20.27
C CYS A 91 -0.82 -1.04 21.04
N ILE A 92 -1.93 -0.30 20.99
CA ILE A 92 -2.07 0.98 21.67
C ILE A 92 -1.91 0.83 23.19
N GLN A 93 -2.59 -0.14 23.80
CA GLN A 93 -2.60 -0.29 25.25
C GLN A 93 -1.29 -0.89 25.79
N ASP A 94 -0.78 -1.96 25.17
CA ASP A 94 0.35 -2.72 25.70
C ASP A 94 1.69 -2.01 25.49
N ASP A 95 1.84 -1.33 24.34
CA ASP A 95 3.12 -0.82 23.89
C ASP A 95 3.21 0.70 23.80
N PHE A 96 2.07 1.41 23.71
CA PHE A 96 2.05 2.86 23.50
C PHE A 96 1.24 3.63 24.54
N ASP A 97 1.05 3.08 25.73
CA ASP A 97 0.44 3.73 26.92
C ASP A 97 -0.96 4.34 26.64
N GLY A 98 -1.73 3.75 25.72
CA GLY A 98 -3.04 4.26 25.32
C GLY A 98 -3.00 5.39 24.28
N ASP A 99 -1.81 5.80 23.79
CA ASP A 99 -1.66 6.86 22.78
C ASP A 99 -1.74 6.28 21.35
N GLY A 100 -2.93 6.32 20.73
CA GLY A 100 -3.14 5.89 19.37
C GLY A 100 -2.34 6.68 18.33
N LEU A 101 -2.07 7.96 18.56
CA LEU A 101 -1.24 8.77 17.66
C LEU A 101 0.24 8.37 17.72
N ALA A 102 0.73 7.85 18.83
CA ALA A 102 2.08 7.30 18.89
C ALA A 102 2.23 6.02 18.03
N VAL A 103 1.16 5.22 17.91
CA VAL A 103 1.12 4.09 16.95
C VAL A 103 1.13 4.60 15.51
N VAL A 104 0.37 5.65 15.20
CA VAL A 104 0.38 6.33 13.88
C VAL A 104 1.79 6.80 13.52
N GLU A 105 2.48 7.46 14.45
CA GLU A 105 3.86 7.92 14.25
C GLU A 105 4.82 6.74 14.00
N ALA A 106 4.65 5.63 14.73
CA ALA A 106 5.44 4.41 14.50
C ALA A 106 5.16 3.79 13.13
N TYR A 107 3.89 3.75 12.71
CA TYR A 107 3.48 3.29 11.39
C TYR A 107 4.12 4.12 10.27
N PHE A 108 4.05 5.44 10.33
CA PHE A 108 4.63 6.29 9.28
C PHE A 108 6.17 6.23 9.25
N ARG A 109 6.84 5.99 10.39
CA ARG A 109 8.28 5.66 10.38
C ARG A 109 8.58 4.35 9.64
N ASN A 110 7.69 3.36 9.70
CA ASN A 110 7.82 2.14 8.90
C ASN A 110 7.61 2.43 7.41
N VAL A 111 6.63 3.29 7.06
CA VAL A 111 6.43 3.73 5.68
C VAL A 111 7.68 4.46 5.13
N GLU A 112 8.34 5.30 5.92
CA GLU A 112 9.63 5.92 5.54
C GLU A 112 10.69 4.87 5.19
N GLN A 113 10.78 3.80 5.99
CA GLN A 113 11.70 2.70 5.70
C GLN A 113 11.32 1.96 4.41
N VAL A 114 10.01 1.70 4.17
CA VAL A 114 9.55 1.12 2.91
C VAL A 114 9.99 1.98 1.73
N VAL A 115 9.80 3.30 1.81
CA VAL A 115 10.23 4.25 0.76
C VAL A 115 11.73 4.17 0.50
N ALA A 116 12.55 4.01 1.55
CA ALA A 116 14.01 3.88 1.42
C ALA A 116 14.43 2.65 0.61
N HIS A 117 13.61 1.60 0.56
CA HIS A 117 13.81 0.42 -0.28
C HIS A 117 13.42 0.62 -1.75
N LYS A 118 12.88 1.79 -2.11
CA LYS A 118 12.53 2.19 -3.48
C LYS A 118 11.63 1.15 -4.19
N PRO A 119 10.46 0.82 -3.65
CA PRO A 119 9.51 -0.05 -4.34
C PRO A 119 9.07 0.61 -5.65
N THR A 120 8.58 -0.19 -6.60
CA THR A 120 8.01 0.33 -7.85
C THR A 120 6.78 1.20 -7.58
N ILE A 121 5.91 0.75 -6.68
CA ILE A 121 4.71 1.46 -6.23
C ILE A 121 4.72 1.47 -4.71
N LEU A 122 4.46 2.63 -4.10
CA LEU A 122 4.17 2.71 -2.68
C LEU A 122 2.70 2.36 -2.48
N GLY A 123 2.43 1.26 -1.80
CA GLY A 123 1.08 0.77 -1.53
C GLY A 123 0.33 1.68 -0.55
N HIS A 124 -0.96 1.50 -0.44
CA HIS A 124 -1.90 2.15 0.50
C HIS A 124 -1.25 2.94 1.65
N PHE A 125 -0.70 4.10 1.32
CA PHE A 125 0.23 4.90 2.14
C PHE A 125 -0.24 5.16 3.58
N ASP A 126 -1.55 5.35 3.79
CA ASP A 126 -2.16 5.61 5.10
C ASP A 126 -3.08 4.46 5.56
N LEU A 127 -2.67 3.21 5.30
CA LEU A 127 -3.43 2.00 5.63
C LEU A 127 -3.85 1.92 7.11
N ILE A 128 -3.06 2.50 8.01
CA ILE A 128 -3.36 2.57 9.45
C ILE A 128 -4.78 3.07 9.76
N LYS A 129 -5.38 3.87 8.87
CA LYS A 129 -6.74 4.39 9.04
C LYS A 129 -7.84 3.37 8.68
N LYS A 130 -7.52 2.22 8.06
CA LYS A 130 -8.48 1.26 7.50
C LYS A 130 -9.58 0.86 8.48
N ILE A 131 -9.21 0.55 9.72
CA ILE A 131 -10.11 0.12 10.77
C ILE A 131 -10.43 1.20 11.81
N ASN A 132 -10.04 2.45 11.54
CA ASN A 132 -10.21 3.61 12.42
C ASN A 132 -11.54 4.36 12.22
N GLY A 133 -12.52 3.78 11.54
CA GLY A 133 -13.78 4.47 11.21
C GLY A 133 -14.40 5.22 12.40
N GLY A 134 -14.69 6.51 12.20
CA GLY A 134 -15.18 7.41 13.24
C GLY A 134 -14.14 7.82 14.29
N ASN A 135 -12.87 7.83 13.93
CA ASN A 135 -11.75 8.16 14.83
C ASN A 135 -11.71 7.27 16.09
N LYS A 136 -12.01 5.98 15.92
CA LYS A 136 -12.15 5.03 17.03
C LYS A 136 -10.88 4.87 17.87
N PHE A 137 -9.71 4.95 17.25
CA PHE A 137 -8.40 4.68 17.86
C PHE A 137 -7.53 5.93 17.94
N PHE A 138 -7.67 6.82 16.99
CA PHE A 138 -6.96 8.10 16.92
C PHE A 138 -7.74 9.09 16.06
N ASP A 139 -7.46 10.36 16.24
CA ASP A 139 -8.03 11.44 15.43
C ASP A 139 -7.22 11.60 14.13
N GLU A 140 -7.87 11.37 12.97
CA GLU A 140 -7.27 11.50 11.65
C GLU A 140 -6.99 12.97 11.28
N ASP A 141 -7.67 13.93 11.91
CA ASP A 141 -7.47 15.36 11.71
C ASP A 141 -6.41 15.96 12.64
N ALA A 142 -5.86 15.16 13.57
CA ALA A 142 -4.87 15.63 14.52
C ALA A 142 -3.60 16.16 13.83
N PRO A 143 -3.01 17.28 14.28
CA PRO A 143 -1.75 17.79 13.75
C PRO A 143 -0.61 16.76 13.78
N ARG A 144 -0.57 15.90 14.81
CA ARG A 144 0.42 14.81 14.91
C ARG A 144 0.27 13.79 13.79
N TYR A 145 -0.98 13.43 13.40
CA TYR A 145 -1.23 12.54 12.26
C TYR A 145 -0.65 13.13 10.98
N HIS A 146 -1.03 14.39 10.69
CA HIS A 146 -0.56 15.08 9.47
C HIS A 146 0.96 15.31 9.46
N ALA A 147 1.56 15.58 10.61
CA ALA A 147 3.01 15.73 10.73
C ALA A 147 3.74 14.42 10.43
N ALA A 148 3.27 13.30 11.01
CA ALA A 148 3.86 11.98 10.78
C ALA A 148 3.72 11.53 9.31
N ALA A 149 2.51 11.67 8.74
CA ALA A 149 2.28 11.38 7.32
C ALA A 149 3.10 12.30 6.41
N GLY A 150 3.26 13.57 6.81
CA GLY A 150 4.07 14.55 6.11
C GLY A 150 5.56 14.21 6.08
N ALA A 151 6.12 13.71 7.18
CA ALA A 151 7.50 13.27 7.26
C ALA A 151 7.77 12.07 6.34
N ALA A 152 6.93 11.02 6.46
CA ALA A 152 7.03 9.83 5.61
C ALA A 152 6.95 10.15 4.11
N ARG A 153 6.06 11.09 3.75
CA ARG A 153 5.95 11.56 2.37
C ARG A 153 7.18 12.35 1.92
N GLY A 154 7.80 13.17 2.79
CA GLY A 154 9.02 13.91 2.47
C GLY A 154 10.19 13.02 2.05
N ALA A 155 10.16 11.75 2.48
CA ALA A 155 11.10 10.73 2.04
C ALA A 155 10.75 10.15 0.62
N ALA A 156 9.52 10.37 0.15
CA ALA A 156 8.94 9.63 -0.96
C ALA A 156 9.02 10.22 -2.40
N PRO A 157 9.35 11.50 -2.70
CA PRO A 157 9.52 11.90 -4.09
C PRO A 157 10.91 11.53 -4.62
N ALA A 158 11.22 10.24 -4.69
CA ALA A 158 12.29 9.79 -5.57
C ALA A 158 11.70 9.66 -6.99
N PRO A 159 12.38 10.16 -8.03
CA PRO A 159 11.94 9.92 -9.40
C PRO A 159 11.74 8.41 -9.64
N GLY A 160 10.56 8.02 -10.13
CA GLY A 160 10.25 6.64 -10.48
C GLY A 160 9.48 5.83 -9.42
N VAL A 161 9.11 6.42 -8.27
CA VAL A 161 8.19 5.79 -7.31
C VAL A 161 6.82 6.44 -7.41
N GLY A 162 5.80 5.70 -7.85
CA GLY A 162 4.41 6.13 -7.85
C GLY A 162 3.71 5.79 -6.54
N VAL A 163 2.84 6.69 -6.05
CA VAL A 163 1.94 6.34 -4.93
C VAL A 163 0.69 5.66 -5.47
N GLY A 164 0.36 4.51 -4.94
CA GLY A 164 -0.87 3.80 -5.25
C GLY A 164 -2.10 4.51 -4.68
N VAL A 165 -3.00 4.97 -5.55
CA VAL A 165 -4.35 5.38 -5.17
C VAL A 165 -5.19 4.12 -5.12
N ASN A 166 -5.33 3.57 -3.93
CA ASN A 166 -5.90 2.23 -3.70
C ASN A 166 -7.39 2.33 -3.42
N THR A 167 -8.21 1.64 -4.23
CA THR A 167 -9.67 1.68 -4.14
C THR A 167 -10.26 0.56 -3.26
N SER A 168 -9.43 -0.37 -2.76
CA SER A 168 -9.91 -1.57 -2.04
C SER A 168 -10.65 -1.25 -0.75
N GLY A 169 -10.25 -0.20 -0.03
CA GLY A 169 -10.90 0.21 1.21
C GLY A 169 -12.38 0.54 1.01
N VAL A 170 -12.71 1.21 -0.11
CA VAL A 170 -14.09 1.53 -0.50
C VAL A 170 -14.78 0.28 -1.03
N CYS A 171 -14.13 -0.47 -1.92
CA CYS A 171 -14.66 -1.72 -2.49
C CYS A 171 -15.11 -2.71 -1.41
N ARG A 172 -14.36 -2.82 -0.33
CA ARG A 172 -14.60 -3.76 0.77
C ARG A 172 -15.43 -3.16 1.90
N GLY A 173 -15.87 -1.90 1.77
CA GLY A 173 -16.74 -1.23 2.74
C GLY A 173 -16.06 -0.80 4.05
N TYR A 174 -14.75 -0.79 4.12
CA TYR A 174 -14.00 -0.32 5.28
C TYR A 174 -13.96 1.20 5.37
N ARG A 175 -13.87 1.86 4.21
CA ARG A 175 -13.70 3.31 4.10
C ARG A 175 -14.70 3.92 3.13
N LYS A 176 -14.88 5.24 3.23
CA LYS A 176 -15.61 6.06 2.25
C LYS A 176 -14.66 6.79 1.30
N ASP A 177 -13.38 6.82 1.62
CA ASP A 177 -12.29 7.47 0.91
C ASP A 177 -11.23 6.44 0.49
N PHE A 178 -10.46 6.74 -0.54
CA PHE A 178 -9.36 5.92 -1.02
C PHE A 178 -8.12 6.05 -0.10
N PHE A 179 -7.13 5.18 -0.31
CA PHE A 179 -5.79 5.32 0.26
C PHE A 179 -4.83 5.85 -0.82
N PRO A 180 -4.06 6.92 -0.56
CA PRO A 180 -4.17 7.81 0.61
C PRO A 180 -5.40 8.71 0.54
N GLY A 181 -5.76 9.29 1.68
CA GLY A 181 -6.84 10.28 1.77
C GLY A 181 -6.52 11.55 0.98
N GLU A 182 -7.58 12.31 0.65
CA GLU A 182 -7.52 13.48 -0.23
C GLU A 182 -6.46 14.51 0.19
N ALA A 183 -6.37 14.84 1.47
CA ALA A 183 -5.40 15.83 1.97
C ALA A 183 -3.94 15.41 1.68
N LEU A 184 -3.65 14.12 1.77
CA LEU A 184 -2.33 13.57 1.44
C LEU A 184 -2.07 13.56 -0.06
N LEU A 185 -3.07 13.21 -0.88
CA LEU A 185 -2.97 13.27 -2.35
C LEU A 185 -2.75 14.69 -2.85
N ARG A 186 -3.49 15.68 -2.33
CA ARG A 186 -3.32 17.10 -2.65
C ARG A 186 -1.89 17.55 -2.38
N ARG A 187 -1.39 17.21 -1.20
CA ARG A 187 -0.03 17.57 -0.84
C ARG A 187 1.02 16.80 -1.63
N TRP A 188 0.73 15.55 -2.03
CA TRP A 188 1.60 14.78 -2.92
C TRP A 188 1.73 15.46 -4.29
N ARG A 189 0.60 15.92 -4.84
CA ARG A 189 0.55 16.68 -6.10
C ARG A 189 1.38 17.98 -6.04
N GLU A 190 1.27 18.74 -4.93
CA GLU A 190 2.05 19.98 -4.73
C GLU A 190 3.57 19.74 -4.76
N LEU A 191 4.03 18.56 -4.42
CA LEU A 191 5.44 18.16 -4.47
C LEU A 191 5.85 17.56 -5.82
N GLY A 192 4.95 17.53 -6.81
CA GLY A 192 5.21 16.92 -8.11
C GLY A 192 5.23 15.39 -8.09
N GLY A 193 4.59 14.77 -7.10
CA GLY A 193 4.57 13.31 -6.96
C GLY A 193 3.62 12.65 -7.95
N GLU A 194 4.03 11.51 -8.49
CA GLU A 194 3.29 10.69 -9.43
C GLU A 194 2.35 9.71 -8.71
N VAL A 195 1.23 9.37 -9.35
CA VAL A 195 0.23 8.45 -8.81
C VAL A 195 -0.12 7.34 -9.78
N VAL A 196 -0.52 6.19 -9.20
CA VAL A 196 -0.99 5.01 -9.94
C VAL A 196 -2.31 4.57 -9.31
N ILE A 197 -3.38 4.40 -10.10
CA ILE A 197 -4.62 3.84 -9.56
C ILE A 197 -4.45 2.33 -9.41
N THR A 198 -4.74 1.81 -8.22
CA THR A 198 -4.60 0.39 -7.88
C THR A 198 -5.89 -0.15 -7.26
N ALA A 199 -6.28 -1.37 -7.62
CA ALA A 199 -7.50 -1.99 -7.10
C ALA A 199 -7.27 -2.79 -5.82
N ASP A 200 -6.08 -3.36 -5.62
CA ASP A 200 -5.80 -4.34 -4.56
C ASP A 200 -6.90 -5.42 -4.52
N ALA A 201 -7.20 -5.94 -5.71
CA ALA A 201 -8.35 -6.79 -5.95
C ALA A 201 -8.07 -8.24 -5.51
N HIS A 202 -8.91 -8.78 -4.63
CA HIS A 202 -8.88 -10.17 -4.19
C HIS A 202 -9.87 -11.06 -4.97
N GLU A 203 -10.64 -10.47 -5.89
CA GLU A 203 -11.60 -11.16 -6.75
C GLU A 203 -11.74 -10.41 -8.10
N ALA A 204 -12.05 -11.16 -9.16
CA ALA A 204 -12.06 -10.61 -10.51
C ALA A 204 -13.01 -9.42 -10.70
N LYS A 205 -14.15 -9.40 -10.02
CA LYS A 205 -15.13 -8.30 -10.12
C LYS A 205 -14.62 -6.98 -9.53
N ALA A 206 -13.57 -7.01 -8.71
CA ALA A 206 -12.99 -5.83 -8.07
C ALA A 206 -11.82 -5.22 -8.85
N LEU A 207 -11.38 -5.82 -9.98
CA LEU A 207 -10.17 -5.43 -10.71
C LEU A 207 -10.14 -3.96 -11.16
N THR A 208 -11.29 -3.36 -11.43
CA THR A 208 -11.39 -1.95 -11.85
C THR A 208 -12.37 -1.15 -11.00
N PHE A 209 -12.71 -1.68 -9.83
CA PHE A 209 -13.65 -1.00 -8.94
C PHE A 209 -13.12 0.37 -8.53
N GLY A 210 -13.96 1.40 -8.68
CA GLY A 210 -13.66 2.76 -8.25
C GLY A 210 -12.61 3.49 -9.09
N TYR A 211 -12.21 2.96 -10.26
CA TYR A 211 -11.18 3.61 -11.11
C TYR A 211 -11.68 4.93 -11.69
N GLU A 212 -12.93 5.00 -12.13
CA GLU A 212 -13.52 6.22 -12.67
C GLU A 212 -13.66 7.29 -11.59
N GLU A 213 -14.09 6.90 -10.38
CA GLU A 213 -14.20 7.79 -9.22
C GLU A 213 -12.83 8.27 -8.76
N ALA A 214 -11.82 7.39 -8.72
CA ALA A 214 -10.44 7.77 -8.39
C ALA A 214 -9.86 8.73 -9.42
N ALA A 215 -10.08 8.48 -10.71
CA ALA A 215 -9.65 9.37 -11.79
C ALA A 215 -10.32 10.75 -11.69
N ALA A 216 -11.62 10.80 -11.41
CA ALA A 216 -12.36 12.05 -11.20
C ALA A 216 -11.82 12.83 -9.99
N GLN A 217 -11.60 12.16 -8.86
CA GLN A 217 -11.01 12.78 -7.67
C GLN A 217 -9.61 13.33 -7.95
N LEU A 218 -8.76 12.58 -8.65
CA LEU A 218 -7.42 13.05 -9.00
C LEU A 218 -7.47 14.28 -9.91
N LYS A 219 -8.39 14.30 -10.87
CA LYS A 219 -8.63 15.46 -11.74
C LYS A 219 -9.04 16.70 -10.93
N ASP A 220 -9.94 16.55 -9.96
CA ASP A 220 -10.38 17.63 -9.06
C ASP A 220 -9.22 18.12 -8.17
N LEU A 221 -8.25 17.26 -7.87
CA LEU A 221 -7.01 17.60 -7.16
C LEU A 221 -5.94 18.24 -8.04
N GLY A 222 -6.20 18.38 -9.35
CA GLY A 222 -5.33 19.03 -10.32
C GLY A 222 -4.28 18.13 -10.96
N TYR A 223 -4.43 16.82 -10.87
CA TYR A 223 -3.66 15.89 -11.69
C TYR A 223 -4.17 15.93 -13.13
N ASP A 224 -3.29 15.90 -14.08
CA ASP A 224 -3.60 15.84 -15.52
C ASP A 224 -3.44 14.41 -16.08
N HIS A 225 -2.66 13.59 -15.40
CA HIS A 225 -2.43 12.20 -15.77
C HIS A 225 -2.19 11.31 -14.54
N VAL A 226 -2.25 10.01 -14.76
CA VAL A 226 -1.79 8.96 -13.84
C VAL A 226 -0.71 8.13 -14.53
N GLN A 227 0.16 7.51 -13.75
CA GLN A 227 1.08 6.53 -14.28
C GLN A 227 0.40 5.16 -14.42
N VAL A 228 0.65 4.49 -15.53
CA VAL A 228 0.21 3.11 -15.77
C VAL A 228 1.44 2.23 -15.93
N LEU A 229 1.54 1.18 -15.13
CA LEU A 229 2.64 0.24 -15.20
C LEU A 229 2.41 -0.77 -16.34
N GLY A 230 3.31 -0.78 -17.29
CA GLY A 230 3.39 -1.75 -18.38
C GLY A 230 4.65 -2.61 -18.28
N LYS A 231 4.84 -3.50 -19.24
CA LYS A 231 6.04 -4.35 -19.32
C LYS A 231 7.34 -3.56 -19.51
N ASP A 232 7.26 -2.39 -20.10
CA ASP A 232 8.41 -1.51 -20.39
C ASP A 232 8.59 -0.41 -19.32
N GLY A 233 7.86 -0.50 -18.19
CA GLY A 233 7.86 0.47 -17.11
C GLY A 233 6.62 1.34 -17.08
N PHE A 234 6.70 2.47 -16.40
CA PHE A 234 5.61 3.44 -16.31
C PHE A 234 5.44 4.26 -17.57
N ALA A 235 4.17 4.51 -17.90
CA ALA A 235 3.78 5.45 -18.96
C ALA A 235 2.63 6.33 -18.44
N PRO A 236 2.63 7.66 -18.77
CA PRO A 236 1.53 8.53 -18.39
C PRO A 236 0.26 8.19 -19.20
N CYS A 237 -0.87 8.25 -18.53
CA CYS A 237 -2.20 8.13 -19.12
C CYS A 237 -3.02 9.35 -18.70
N GLU A 238 -3.53 10.13 -19.64
CA GLU A 238 -4.36 11.30 -19.38
C GLU A 238 -5.64 10.92 -18.60
N LEU A 239 -6.05 11.80 -17.67
CA LEU A 239 -7.25 11.68 -16.85
C LEU A 239 -8.49 12.24 -17.55
#